data_bc2e1b6fa8364267d5a421d0a5b5e88b
#
_entry.id   bc2e1b6fa8364267d5a421d0a5b5e88b
#
_cell.length_a   1.000
_cell.length_b   1.000
_cell.length_c   1.000
_cell.angle_alpha   90.00
_cell.angle_beta   90.00
_cell.angle_gamma   90.00
#
_symmetry.space_group_name_H-M   'P 1'
#
loop_
_entity.id
_entity.type
_entity.pdbx_description
1 polymer ?
#
loop_
_entity_poly.entity_id
_entity_poly.type
_entity_poly.pdbx_seq_one_letter_code
_entity_poly.pdbx_strand_id
1 'polypeptide(L)'
;MTAMPDSVDASPHKGGRTSDYDYELPEERIAQRPVEPRDASRLLVVDRRDGSIAHRTFRDIAELIPTGDAIVVNTTKVFRARLLGHR
;
A
#
# COMPACT_ATOMS: atom_id res chain seq x y z
N MET A 1 -9.15 1.42 18.04
CA MET A 1 -8.35 2.38 17.30
C MET A 1 -9.26 3.39 16.63
N THR A 2 -9.06 4.63 16.92
CA THR A 2 -9.90 5.68 16.40
C THR A 2 -9.32 6.16 15.07
N ALA A 3 -10.06 6.02 14.00
CA ALA A 3 -9.72 6.65 12.76
C ALA A 3 -9.79 8.18 12.95
N MET A 4 -9.07 8.92 12.14
CA MET A 4 -9.25 10.36 12.10
C MET A 4 -10.73 10.65 11.80
N PRO A 5 -11.33 11.55 12.55
CA PRO A 5 -12.75 11.84 12.32
C PRO A 5 -12.90 12.48 10.94
N ASP A 6 -13.65 11.82 10.08
CA ASP A 6 -13.93 12.32 8.73
C ASP A 6 -14.67 13.64 8.76
N SER A 7 -15.38 13.86 9.84
CA SER A 7 -16.11 15.09 10.06
C SER A 7 -15.23 16.33 10.12
N VAL A 8 -13.93 16.16 10.38
CA VAL A 8 -12.99 17.28 10.44
C VAL A 8 -12.76 17.87 9.06
N ASP A 9 -12.82 17.06 8.05
CA ASP A 9 -12.62 17.52 6.69
C ASP A 9 -13.97 17.70 6.01
N ALA A 10 -14.43 18.94 6.04
CA ALA A 10 -15.68 19.30 5.40
C ALA A 10 -15.57 19.41 3.88
N SER A 11 -14.39 19.22 3.33
CA SER A 11 -14.21 19.29 1.87
C SER A 11 -14.83 18.05 1.22
N PRO A 12 -15.92 18.24 0.45
CA PRO A 12 -16.60 17.11 -0.17
C PRO A 12 -15.81 16.46 -1.30
N HIS A 13 -14.64 16.99 -1.62
CA HIS A 13 -13.90 16.59 -2.81
C HIS A 13 -12.57 15.90 -2.51
N LYS A 14 -12.15 15.85 -1.27
CA LYS A 14 -10.89 15.22 -0.92
C LYS A 14 -10.99 13.71 -1.11
N GLY A 15 -10.21 13.20 -2.05
CA GLY A 15 -10.24 11.80 -2.43
C GLY A 15 -11.44 11.38 -3.26
N GLY A 16 -12.31 12.32 -3.64
CA GLY A 16 -13.50 12.02 -4.43
C GLY A 16 -13.33 12.13 -5.93
N ARG A 17 -12.24 12.73 -6.40
CA ARG A 17 -11.96 12.90 -7.82
C ARG A 17 -10.68 12.18 -8.19
N THR A 18 -10.61 11.69 -9.41
CA THR A 18 -9.39 11.05 -9.93
C THR A 18 -8.20 12.01 -9.89
N SER A 19 -8.44 13.29 -10.19
CA SER A 19 -7.41 14.32 -10.16
C SER A 19 -6.82 14.56 -8.76
N ASP A 20 -7.55 14.20 -7.71
CA ASP A 20 -7.04 14.33 -6.33
C ASP A 20 -5.87 13.38 -6.07
N TYR A 21 -5.69 12.39 -6.92
CA TYR A 21 -4.63 11.40 -6.82
C TYR A 21 -3.51 11.65 -7.81
N ASP A 22 -3.56 12.74 -8.56
CA ASP A 22 -2.51 13.10 -9.48
C ASP A 22 -1.29 13.58 -8.71
N TYR A 23 -0.14 13.08 -9.10
CA TYR A 23 1.13 13.51 -8.54
C TYR A 23 2.24 13.26 -9.57
N GLU A 24 3.32 13.97 -9.40
CA GLU A 24 4.49 13.76 -10.24
C GLU A 24 5.22 12.51 -9.78
N LEU A 25 5.35 11.53 -10.66
CA LEU A 25 6.07 10.30 -10.41
C LEU A 25 7.32 10.26 -11.29
N PRO A 26 8.50 10.54 -10.72
CA PRO A 26 9.74 10.41 -11.46
C PRO A 26 9.96 8.95 -11.88
N GLU A 27 10.43 8.76 -13.10
CA GLU A 27 10.59 7.43 -13.68
C GLU A 27 11.58 6.56 -12.87
N GLU A 28 12.59 7.18 -12.30
CA GLU A 28 13.56 6.48 -11.47
C GLU A 28 12.99 5.93 -10.17
N ARG A 29 11.78 6.35 -9.79
CA ARG A 29 11.09 5.82 -8.61
C ARG A 29 10.35 4.52 -8.89
N ILE A 30 10.28 4.12 -10.14
CA ILE A 30 9.59 2.89 -10.54
C ILE A 30 10.63 1.77 -10.55
N ALA A 31 10.43 0.79 -9.67
CA ALA A 31 11.34 -0.33 -9.56
C ALA A 31 11.30 -1.18 -10.83
N GLN A 32 12.46 -1.54 -11.35
CA GLN A 32 12.60 -2.38 -12.55
C GLN A 32 12.91 -3.83 -12.20
N ARG A 33 13.29 -4.10 -10.97
CA ARG A 33 13.63 -5.44 -10.50
C ARG A 33 13.13 -5.66 -9.09
N PRO A 34 12.70 -6.88 -8.74
CA PRO A 34 12.41 -7.20 -7.36
C PRO A 34 13.69 -7.22 -6.54
N VAL A 35 13.55 -6.94 -5.25
CA VAL A 35 14.69 -7.06 -4.33
C VAL A 35 14.92 -8.53 -3.98
N GLU A 36 16.17 -8.90 -3.78
CA GLU A 36 16.56 -10.22 -3.30
C GLU A 36 17.29 -10.11 -1.95
N PRO A 37 16.87 -10.89 -0.93
CA PRO A 37 15.68 -11.76 -0.89
C PRO A 37 14.39 -10.95 -0.86
N ARG A 38 13.27 -11.59 -1.17
CA ARG A 38 11.97 -10.90 -1.32
C ARG A 38 11.52 -10.18 -0.05
N ASP A 39 11.82 -10.74 1.12
CA ASP A 39 11.45 -10.14 2.40
C ASP A 39 12.34 -8.95 2.80
N ALA A 40 13.35 -8.64 2.01
CA ALA A 40 14.14 -7.42 2.18
C ALA A 40 13.48 -6.20 1.56
N SER A 41 12.30 -6.35 0.97
CA SER A 41 11.54 -5.23 0.41
C SER A 41 11.17 -4.22 1.49
N ARG A 42 10.97 -3.00 1.05
CA ARG A 42 10.62 -1.89 1.96
C ARG A 42 9.18 -2.04 2.42
N LEU A 43 8.94 -1.68 3.67
CA LEU A 43 7.63 -1.69 4.29
C LEU A 43 7.33 -0.32 4.84
N LEU A 44 6.20 0.23 4.45
CA LEU A 44 5.68 1.47 5.01
C LEU A 44 4.64 1.11 6.08
N VAL A 45 4.88 1.54 7.30
CA VAL A 45 3.97 1.29 8.43
C VAL A 45 3.28 2.60 8.79
N VAL A 46 1.96 2.59 8.74
CA VAL A 46 1.15 3.75 9.10
C VAL A 46 0.35 3.41 10.35
N ASP A 47 0.53 4.19 11.40
CA ASP A 47 -0.28 4.07 12.60
C ASP A 47 -1.51 4.95 12.44
N ARG A 48 -2.68 4.32 12.38
CA ARG A 48 -3.94 5.03 12.16
C ARG A 48 -4.37 5.88 13.35
N ARG A 49 -3.81 5.63 14.52
CA ARG A 49 -4.18 6.37 15.73
C ARG A 49 -3.67 7.80 15.70
N ASP A 50 -2.46 7.99 15.23
CA ASP A 50 -1.78 9.29 15.21
C ASP A 50 -1.30 9.72 13.83
N GLY A 51 -1.46 8.87 12.83
CA GLY A 51 -1.01 9.15 11.47
C GLY A 51 0.49 9.03 11.27
N SER A 52 1.21 8.50 12.26
CA SER A 52 2.66 8.37 12.14
C SER A 52 3.04 7.36 11.06
N ILE A 53 4.18 7.62 10.44
CA ILE A 53 4.70 6.79 9.36
C ILE A 53 6.10 6.33 9.75
N ALA A 54 6.35 5.03 9.60
CA ALA A 54 7.66 4.44 9.83
C ALA A 54 8.07 3.61 8.62
N HIS A 55 9.35 3.68 8.28
CA HIS A 55 9.93 2.88 7.21
C HIS A 55 10.63 1.67 7.80
N ARG A 56 10.18 0.49 7.43
CA ARG A 56 10.69 -0.78 7.91
C ARG A 56 11.02 -1.69 6.74
N THR A 57 11.44 -2.90 7.04
CA THR A 57 11.67 -3.95 6.05
C THR A 57 10.53 -4.97 6.15
N PHE A 58 10.15 -5.57 5.05
CA PHE A 58 9.01 -6.48 5.03
C PHE A 58 9.14 -7.63 6.05
N ARG A 59 10.36 -8.11 6.28
CA ARG A 59 10.58 -9.17 7.29
C ARG A 59 10.14 -8.77 8.69
N ASP A 60 10.06 -7.48 8.97
CA ASP A 60 9.61 -6.97 10.26
C ASP A 60 8.13 -7.18 10.50
N ILE A 61 7.38 -7.58 9.48
CA ILE A 61 5.93 -7.79 9.59
C ILE A 61 5.60 -8.85 10.65
N ALA A 62 6.48 -9.81 10.86
CA ALA A 62 6.30 -10.82 11.88
C ALA A 62 6.25 -10.23 13.29
N GLU A 63 6.95 -9.13 13.52
CA GLU A 63 6.95 -8.42 14.79
C GLU A 63 5.77 -7.45 14.94
N LEU A 64 5.23 -7.00 13.81
CA LEU A 64 4.18 -5.99 13.79
C LEU A 64 2.79 -6.59 13.95
N ILE A 65 2.63 -7.87 13.62
CA ILE A 65 1.35 -8.55 13.72
C ILE A 65 1.25 -9.17 15.12
N PRO A 66 0.20 -8.80 15.90
CA PRO A 66 0.04 -9.35 17.24
C PRO A 66 -0.16 -10.85 17.22
N THR A 67 0.30 -11.51 18.27
CA THR A 67 0.06 -12.93 18.48
C THR A 67 -1.44 -13.20 18.56
N GLY A 68 -1.89 -14.19 17.83
CA GLY A 68 -3.31 -14.54 17.79
C GLY A 68 -4.07 -13.94 16.63
N ASP A 69 -3.49 -12.96 15.95
CA ASP A 69 -4.08 -12.42 14.72
C ASP A 69 -3.90 -13.40 13.57
N ALA A 70 -4.79 -13.31 12.59
CA ALA A 70 -4.75 -14.13 11.40
C ALA A 70 -4.38 -13.29 10.19
N ILE A 71 -3.56 -13.86 9.31
CA ILE A 71 -3.24 -13.28 8.01
C ILE A 71 -3.95 -14.07 6.95
N VAL A 72 -4.74 -13.38 6.14
CA VAL A 72 -5.45 -14.00 5.02
C VAL A 72 -4.70 -13.67 3.74
N VAL A 73 -4.32 -14.68 3.00
CA VAL A 73 -3.60 -14.52 1.74
C VAL A 73 -4.36 -15.19 0.61
N ASN A 74 -4.14 -14.69 -0.60
CA ASN A 74 -4.69 -15.28 -1.81
C ASN A 74 -3.62 -16.15 -2.46
N THR A 75 -3.95 -17.42 -2.68
CA THR A 75 -3.04 -18.37 -3.32
C THR A 75 -3.45 -18.68 -4.76
N THR A 76 -4.40 -17.94 -5.31
CA THR A 76 -4.86 -18.13 -6.67
C THR A 76 -3.70 -17.91 -7.65
N LYS A 77 -3.52 -18.86 -8.55
CA LYS A 77 -2.54 -18.74 -9.62
C LYS A 77 -3.17 -18.03 -10.80
N VAL A 78 -2.58 -16.89 -11.16
CA VAL A 78 -3.10 -16.07 -12.27
C VAL A 78 -2.55 -16.60 -13.59
N PHE A 79 -3.42 -16.69 -14.61
CA PHE A 79 -2.99 -17.00 -15.97
C PHE A 79 -2.13 -15.85 -16.50
N ARG A 80 -1.00 -16.20 -17.10
CA ARG A 80 -0.16 -15.23 -17.81
C ARG A 80 -0.77 -14.97 -19.19
N ALA A 81 -1.65 -13.99 -19.26
CA ALA A 81 -2.35 -13.67 -20.48
C ALA A 81 -2.50 -12.16 -20.66
N ARG A 82 -2.47 -11.73 -21.91
CA ARG A 82 -2.74 -10.35 -22.27
C ARG A 82 -3.61 -10.34 -23.53
N LEU A 83 -4.74 -9.64 -23.45
CA LEU A 83 -5.59 -9.42 -24.59
C LEU A 83 -5.23 -8.08 -25.22
N LEU A 84 -4.90 -8.10 -26.50
CA LEU A 84 -4.63 -6.89 -27.28
C LEU A 84 -5.83 -6.62 -28.16
N GLY A 85 -6.28 -5.38 -28.16
CA GLY A 85 -7.43 -4.99 -28.96
C GLY A 85 -7.30 -3.57 -29.46
N HIS A 86 -8.18 -3.22 -30.36
CA HIS A 86 -8.30 -1.86 -30.90
C HIS A 86 -9.69 -1.32 -30.57
N ARG A 87 -9.75 0.00 -30.36
CA ARG A 87 -11.02 0.71 -30.27
C ARG A 87 -11.49 1.09 -31.63
#